data_cb23d7c7e699d91c1a3952fff5a6e19f
#
_entry.id   cb23d7c7e699d91c1a3952fff5a6e19f
#
_cell.length_a   1.000
_cell.length_b   1.000
_cell.length_c   1.000
_cell.angle_alpha   90.00
_cell.angle_beta   90.00
_cell.angle_gamma   90.00
#
_symmetry.space_group_name_H-M   'P 1'
#
loop_
_entity.id
_entity.type
_entity.pdbx_description
1 polymer ?
#
loop_
_entity_poly.entity_id
_entity_poly.type
_entity_poly.pdbx_seq_one_letter_code
_entity_poly.pdbx_strand_id
1 'polypeptide(L)'
;EVYRDRLADLGPAPRIGVCWTSLNASWMKRPFHSGLEDWAPIFDAVEATFINLQVDVDPAALKCWRIHDVEGLDLRNDFDGVAALISELDAVVSARCWVPILSGALGVPTFCFSAPFNPFFFGQDQDPWMPWVRVYTSAGRADWRGPMEAIAADLPGMLGRLR
;
A
#
# COMPACT_ATOMS: atom_id res chain seq x y z
N GLU A 1 16.46 10.24 -8.32
CA GLU A 1 16.22 11.16 -9.48
C GLU A 1 15.39 10.48 -10.56
N VAL A 2 15.78 9.31 -11.10
CA VAL A 2 15.09 8.64 -12.23
C VAL A 2 13.60 8.41 -11.95
N TYR A 3 13.23 7.96 -10.76
CA TYR A 3 11.83 7.70 -10.42
C TYR A 3 11.03 8.97 -10.11
N ARG A 4 11.67 10.02 -9.64
CA ARG A 4 11.02 11.32 -9.40
C ARG A 4 10.45 11.90 -10.69
N ASP A 5 11.23 11.87 -11.77
CA ASP A 5 10.81 12.38 -13.07
C ASP A 5 9.69 11.50 -13.66
N ARG A 6 9.86 10.18 -13.62
CA ARG A 6 8.83 9.23 -14.07
C ARG A 6 7.49 9.40 -13.32
N LEU A 7 7.55 9.59 -12.00
CA LEU A 7 6.34 9.81 -11.19
C LEU A 7 5.69 11.17 -11.50
N ALA A 8 6.47 12.19 -11.86
CA ALA A 8 5.94 13.48 -12.26
C ALA A 8 5.08 13.39 -13.53
N ASP A 9 5.48 12.51 -14.46
CA ASP A 9 4.74 12.27 -15.71
C ASP A 9 3.43 11.48 -15.48
N LEU A 10 3.33 10.70 -14.40
CA LEU A 10 2.13 9.92 -14.07
C LEU A 10 1.04 10.76 -13.40
N GLY A 11 1.41 11.81 -12.66
CA GLY A 11 0.43 12.68 -12.03
C GLY A 11 0.98 13.52 -10.88
N PRO A 12 0.14 14.41 -10.31
CA PRO A 12 0.53 15.29 -9.22
C PRO A 12 0.67 14.54 -7.89
N ALA A 13 1.38 15.16 -6.95
CA ALA A 13 1.39 14.74 -5.55
C ALA A 13 0.02 15.05 -4.88
N PRO A 14 -0.39 14.29 -3.85
CA PRO A 14 0.37 13.19 -3.25
C PRO A 14 0.37 11.93 -4.12
N ARG A 15 1.48 11.18 -4.05
CA ARG A 15 1.67 9.90 -4.74
C ARG A 15 1.66 8.77 -3.74
N ILE A 16 0.74 7.82 -3.91
CA ILE A 16 0.47 6.78 -2.93
C ILE A 16 0.71 5.41 -3.58
N GLY A 17 1.68 4.67 -3.05
CA GLY A 17 1.91 3.29 -3.46
C GLY A 17 0.84 2.35 -2.93
N VAL A 18 0.34 1.44 -3.77
CA VAL A 18 -0.74 0.52 -3.40
C VAL A 18 -0.38 -0.94 -3.68
N CYS A 19 -0.60 -1.80 -2.66
CA CYS A 19 -0.42 -3.25 -2.78
C CYS A 19 -1.50 -3.98 -1.97
N TRP A 20 -2.45 -4.62 -2.66
CA TRP A 20 -3.68 -5.14 -2.02
C TRP A 20 -3.61 -6.61 -1.63
N THR A 21 -2.59 -7.34 -2.07
CA THR A 21 -2.44 -8.76 -1.74
C THR A 21 -0.98 -9.19 -1.65
N SER A 22 -0.73 -10.36 -1.07
CA SER A 22 0.59 -10.98 -1.03
C SER A 22 0.76 -11.95 -2.20
N LEU A 23 1.99 -12.12 -2.69
CA LEU A 23 2.36 -13.11 -3.71
C LEU A 23 1.96 -14.55 -3.36
N ASN A 24 1.83 -14.86 -2.09
CA ASN A 24 1.48 -16.21 -1.65
C ASN A 24 -0.03 -16.42 -1.68
N ALA A 25 -0.56 -16.63 -2.88
CA ALA A 25 -1.98 -16.84 -3.16
C ALA A 25 -2.47 -18.28 -2.87
N SER A 26 -1.89 -19.00 -1.89
CA SER A 26 -2.42 -20.30 -1.51
C SER A 26 -3.90 -20.15 -1.08
N TRP A 27 -4.73 -21.17 -1.36
CA TRP A 27 -6.16 -21.16 -1.02
C TRP A 27 -6.43 -20.88 0.48
N MET A 28 -5.49 -21.24 1.37
CA MET A 28 -5.55 -20.97 2.80
C MET A 28 -5.35 -19.48 3.13
N LYS A 29 -4.71 -18.72 2.24
CA LYS A 29 -4.41 -17.29 2.44
C LYS A 29 -5.39 -16.36 1.75
N ARG A 30 -6.26 -16.86 0.86
CA ARG A 30 -7.30 -16.04 0.21
C ARG A 30 -8.12 -15.18 1.17
N PRO A 31 -8.54 -15.65 2.36
CA PRO A 31 -9.27 -14.83 3.32
C PRO A 31 -8.45 -13.68 3.93
N PHE A 32 -7.15 -13.62 3.66
CA PHE A 32 -6.23 -12.59 4.13
C PHE A 32 -5.85 -11.59 3.03
N HIS A 33 -6.48 -11.69 1.86
CA HIS A 33 -6.28 -10.79 0.73
C HIS A 33 -7.53 -9.95 0.52
N SER A 34 -7.36 -8.65 0.30
CA SER A 34 -8.45 -7.78 -0.13
C SER A 34 -8.58 -7.81 -1.66
N GLY A 35 -9.78 -7.51 -2.16
CA GLY A 35 -9.97 -7.12 -3.55
C GLY A 35 -9.84 -5.60 -3.71
N LEU A 36 -9.66 -5.11 -4.93
CA LEU A 36 -9.63 -3.66 -5.20
C LEU A 36 -11.00 -3.00 -4.94
N GLU A 37 -12.09 -3.75 -5.00
CA GLU A 37 -13.43 -3.32 -4.64
C GLU A 37 -13.55 -2.89 -3.16
N ASP A 38 -12.75 -3.49 -2.27
CA ASP A 38 -12.71 -3.11 -0.85
C ASP A 38 -12.06 -1.73 -0.65
N TRP A 39 -11.28 -1.24 -1.63
CA TRP A 39 -10.48 -0.04 -1.51
C TRP A 39 -11.19 1.25 -1.89
N ALA A 40 -12.44 1.18 -2.35
CA ALA A 40 -13.22 2.36 -2.71
C ALA A 40 -13.16 3.49 -1.65
N PRO A 41 -13.28 3.22 -0.33
CA PRO A 41 -13.16 4.27 0.69
C PRO A 41 -11.82 5.01 0.65
N ILE A 42 -10.72 4.33 0.34
CA ILE A 42 -9.37 4.92 0.27
C ILE A 42 -9.24 5.80 -0.97
N PHE A 43 -9.70 5.30 -2.13
CA PHE A 43 -9.65 6.07 -3.38
C PHE A 43 -10.52 7.33 -3.34
N ASP A 44 -11.65 7.28 -2.61
CA ASP A 44 -12.56 8.41 -2.44
C ASP A 44 -12.07 9.43 -1.37
N ALA A 45 -11.21 9.02 -0.45
CA ALA A 45 -10.77 9.85 0.69
C ALA A 45 -9.80 10.96 0.30
N VAL A 46 -9.03 10.77 -0.75
CA VAL A 46 -7.97 11.71 -1.18
C VAL A 46 -7.87 11.80 -2.70
N GLU A 47 -7.65 13.01 -3.18
CA GLU A 47 -7.23 13.23 -4.55
C GLU A 47 -5.71 12.98 -4.63
N ALA A 48 -5.32 11.85 -5.22
CA ALA A 48 -3.94 11.38 -5.26
C ALA A 48 -3.62 10.62 -6.55
N THR A 49 -2.35 10.53 -6.88
CA THR A 49 -1.84 9.63 -7.92
C THR A 49 -1.49 8.29 -7.27
N PHE A 50 -2.26 7.24 -7.58
CA PHE A 50 -2.03 5.90 -7.04
C PHE A 50 -1.05 5.13 -7.93
N ILE A 51 0.01 4.58 -7.31
CA ILE A 51 1.11 3.89 -7.99
C ILE A 51 1.09 2.40 -7.64
N ASN A 52 1.15 1.55 -8.66
CA ASN A 52 1.16 0.11 -8.49
C ASN A 52 2.44 -0.40 -7.82
N LEU A 53 2.28 -1.14 -6.72
CA LEU A 53 3.33 -1.94 -6.07
C LEU A 53 2.94 -3.43 -6.01
N GLN A 54 1.83 -3.80 -6.67
CA GLN A 54 1.34 -5.17 -6.73
C GLN A 54 1.93 -5.90 -7.92
N VAL A 55 2.55 -7.05 -7.68
CA VAL A 55 3.03 -7.95 -8.74
C VAL A 55 1.90 -8.79 -9.33
N ASP A 56 2.06 -9.27 -10.56
CA ASP A 56 1.14 -10.17 -11.26
C ASP A 56 -0.30 -9.62 -11.32
N VAL A 57 -0.45 -8.35 -11.63
CA VAL A 57 -1.75 -7.70 -11.76
C VAL A 57 -2.20 -7.65 -13.23
N ASP A 58 -3.51 -7.80 -13.43
CA ASP A 58 -4.12 -7.56 -14.73
C ASP A 58 -4.08 -6.04 -15.06
N PRO A 59 -3.47 -5.62 -16.17
CA PRO A 59 -3.45 -4.21 -16.58
C PRO A 59 -4.85 -3.59 -16.73
N ALA A 60 -5.87 -4.39 -17.04
CA ALA A 60 -7.25 -3.92 -17.11
C ALA A 60 -7.79 -3.51 -15.72
N ALA A 61 -7.38 -4.22 -14.66
CA ALA A 61 -7.73 -3.86 -13.28
C ALA A 61 -7.07 -2.52 -12.88
N LEU A 62 -5.78 -2.33 -13.18
CA LEU A 62 -5.09 -1.07 -12.92
C LEU A 62 -5.81 0.11 -13.59
N LYS A 63 -6.15 -0.04 -14.86
CA LYS A 63 -6.86 1.01 -15.62
C LYS A 63 -8.24 1.30 -15.04
N CYS A 64 -8.98 0.28 -14.64
CA CYS A 64 -10.32 0.43 -14.04
C CYS A 64 -10.27 1.28 -12.76
N TRP A 65 -9.27 1.05 -11.91
CA TRP A 65 -9.10 1.73 -10.63
C TRP A 65 -8.17 2.95 -10.69
N ARG A 66 -7.74 3.37 -11.90
CA ARG A 66 -6.84 4.52 -12.12
C ARG A 66 -5.54 4.41 -11.33
N ILE A 67 -5.01 3.20 -11.22
CA ILE A 67 -3.72 2.92 -10.62
C ILE A 67 -2.68 2.92 -11.74
N HIS A 68 -1.62 3.70 -11.57
CA HIS A 68 -0.55 3.83 -12.54
C HIS A 68 0.53 2.79 -12.32
N ASP A 69 0.95 2.14 -13.40
CA ASP A 69 2.11 1.27 -13.41
C ASP A 69 3.37 2.04 -13.78
N VAL A 70 4.52 1.60 -13.30
CA VAL A 70 5.81 2.22 -13.64
C VAL A 70 6.48 1.34 -14.69
N GLU A 71 6.41 1.77 -15.94
CA GLU A 71 6.91 1.02 -17.08
C GLU A 71 8.38 0.62 -16.90
N GLY A 72 8.70 -0.65 -17.19
CA GLY A 72 10.06 -1.18 -17.15
C GLY A 72 10.61 -1.48 -15.75
N LEU A 73 9.82 -1.33 -14.68
CA LEU A 73 10.20 -1.77 -13.34
C LEU A 73 9.72 -3.19 -13.06
N ASP A 74 10.64 -4.10 -12.79
CA ASP A 74 10.32 -5.46 -12.34
C ASP A 74 10.05 -5.46 -10.82
N LEU A 75 8.77 -5.34 -10.45
CA LEU A 75 8.33 -5.33 -9.04
C LEU A 75 8.66 -6.62 -8.29
N ARG A 76 9.03 -7.70 -8.99
CA ARG A 76 9.34 -9.00 -8.40
C ARG A 76 10.82 -9.17 -8.08
N ASN A 77 11.71 -8.73 -8.96
CA ASN A 77 13.12 -9.05 -8.90
C ASN A 77 14.05 -7.83 -8.74
N ASP A 78 13.61 -6.63 -9.11
CA ASP A 78 14.38 -5.39 -8.97
C ASP A 78 14.07 -4.68 -7.64
N PHE A 79 14.58 -5.23 -6.54
CA PHE A 79 14.36 -4.67 -5.21
C PHE A 79 14.96 -3.27 -5.03
N ASP A 80 16.08 -2.99 -5.67
CA ASP A 80 16.73 -1.65 -5.61
C ASP A 80 15.88 -0.62 -6.37
N GLY A 81 15.36 -0.99 -7.53
CA GLY A 81 14.42 -0.17 -8.29
C GLY A 81 13.13 0.10 -7.53
N VAL A 82 12.56 -0.92 -6.90
CA VAL A 82 11.35 -0.77 -6.08
C VAL A 82 11.62 0.09 -4.84
N ALA A 83 12.76 -0.07 -4.17
CA ALA A 83 13.15 0.78 -3.05
C ALA A 83 13.31 2.24 -3.47
N ALA A 84 13.94 2.48 -4.62
CA ALA A 84 14.08 3.82 -5.19
C ALA A 84 12.72 4.44 -5.56
N LEU A 85 11.80 3.65 -6.13
CA LEU A 85 10.43 4.09 -6.38
C LEU A 85 9.71 4.47 -5.09
N ILE A 86 9.70 3.57 -4.10
CA ILE A 86 9.01 3.79 -2.82
C ILE A 86 9.54 5.03 -2.10
N SER A 87 10.85 5.31 -2.17
CA SER A 87 11.47 6.48 -1.54
C SER A 87 10.99 7.83 -2.11
N GLU A 88 10.36 7.85 -3.28
CA GLU A 88 9.80 9.05 -3.91
C GLU A 88 8.27 9.15 -3.72
N LEU A 89 7.66 8.24 -2.95
CA LEU A 89 6.23 8.26 -2.65
C LEU A 89 5.96 9.03 -1.36
N ASP A 90 4.80 9.68 -1.28
CA ASP A 90 4.33 10.39 -0.08
C ASP A 90 3.78 9.42 0.98
N ALA A 91 3.22 8.28 0.55
CA ALA A 91 2.72 7.24 1.42
C ALA A 91 2.62 5.90 0.70
N VAL A 92 2.47 4.82 1.50
CA VAL A 92 2.14 3.48 1.00
C VAL A 92 0.94 2.93 1.75
N VAL A 93 -0.03 2.36 1.02
CA VAL A 93 -1.12 1.54 1.58
C VAL A 93 -0.93 0.11 1.11
N SER A 94 -0.78 -0.82 2.03
CA SER A 94 -0.42 -2.18 1.63
C SER A 94 -1.01 -3.26 2.53
N ALA A 95 -1.37 -4.39 1.91
CA ALA A 95 -1.54 -5.65 2.60
C ALA A 95 -0.23 -6.02 3.33
N ARG A 96 -0.36 -6.82 4.38
CA ARG A 96 0.81 -7.33 5.08
C ARG A 96 1.61 -8.30 4.20
N CYS A 97 2.63 -7.79 3.56
CA CYS A 97 3.60 -8.52 2.74
C CYS A 97 5.00 -7.91 2.93
N TRP A 98 5.89 -8.02 1.97
CA TRP A 98 7.22 -7.42 2.02
C TRP A 98 7.20 -5.88 1.79
N VAL A 99 6.17 -5.35 1.11
CA VAL A 99 6.06 -3.92 0.78
C VAL A 99 6.06 -3.02 2.03
N PRO A 100 5.22 -3.27 3.08
CA PRO A 100 5.28 -2.46 4.30
C PRO A 100 6.61 -2.54 5.04
N ILE A 101 7.33 -3.67 4.92
CA ILE A 101 8.65 -3.84 5.53
C ILE A 101 9.66 -2.92 4.82
N LEU A 102 9.67 -2.93 3.50
CA LEU A 102 10.56 -2.09 2.72
C LEU A 102 10.25 -0.60 2.89
N SER A 103 8.98 -0.21 2.75
CA SER A 103 8.57 1.20 2.90
C SER A 103 8.84 1.73 4.31
N GLY A 104 8.58 0.93 5.35
CA GLY A 104 8.90 1.27 6.73
C GLY A 104 10.40 1.43 6.98
N ALA A 105 11.23 0.55 6.42
CA ALA A 105 12.68 0.65 6.49
C ALA A 105 13.25 1.89 5.79
N LEU A 106 12.57 2.36 4.74
CA LEU A 106 12.89 3.59 4.01
C LEU A 106 12.35 4.85 4.69
N GLY A 107 11.60 4.72 5.77
CA GLY A 107 11.00 5.85 6.49
C GLY A 107 9.77 6.45 5.80
N VAL A 108 9.18 5.74 4.85
CA VAL A 108 7.98 6.19 4.14
C VAL A 108 6.74 5.87 4.97
N PRO A 109 5.85 6.85 5.24
CA PRO A 109 4.60 6.62 5.95
C PRO A 109 3.78 5.49 5.31
N THR A 110 3.44 4.49 6.11
CA THR A 110 2.84 3.25 5.60
C THR A 110 1.62 2.84 6.41
N PHE A 111 0.53 2.58 5.70
CA PHE A 111 -0.73 2.05 6.22
C PHE A 111 -0.80 0.56 5.87
N CYS A 112 -0.51 -0.29 6.85
CA CYS A 112 -0.50 -1.72 6.66
C CYS A 112 -1.79 -2.34 7.18
N PHE A 113 -2.60 -2.95 6.32
CA PHE A 113 -3.75 -3.71 6.78
C PHE A 113 -3.41 -5.19 6.94
N SER A 114 -3.96 -5.79 7.99
CA SER A 114 -3.66 -7.15 8.40
C SER A 114 -4.90 -7.90 8.87
N ALA A 115 -4.89 -9.21 8.67
CA ALA A 115 -5.88 -10.09 9.30
C ALA A 115 -5.69 -10.13 10.83
N PRO A 116 -6.72 -10.55 11.59
CA PRO A 116 -6.62 -10.70 13.03
C PRO A 116 -5.51 -11.72 13.41
N PHE A 117 -5.02 -11.59 14.62
CA PHE A 117 -4.01 -12.49 15.19
C PHE A 117 -2.64 -12.48 14.48
N ASN A 118 -2.16 -11.31 14.15
CA ASN A 118 -0.81 -11.16 13.66
C ASN A 118 0.20 -11.05 14.83
N PRO A 119 0.99 -12.10 15.11
CA PRO A 119 1.90 -12.10 16.27
C PRO A 119 3.07 -11.10 16.14
N PHE A 120 3.37 -10.63 14.93
CA PHE A 120 4.48 -9.70 14.70
C PHE A 120 4.22 -8.30 15.23
N PHE A 121 2.96 -7.91 15.39
CA PHE A 121 2.59 -6.57 15.88
C PHE A 121 2.25 -6.56 17.39
N PHE A 122 2.29 -7.70 18.07
CA PHE A 122 2.00 -7.82 19.51
C PHE A 122 0.70 -7.15 19.94
N GLY A 123 -0.31 -7.13 19.07
CA GLY A 123 -1.60 -6.48 19.31
C GLY A 123 -1.58 -4.96 19.25
N GLN A 124 -0.49 -4.35 18.77
CA GLN A 124 -0.36 -2.91 18.61
C GLN A 124 -0.88 -2.44 17.25
N ASP A 125 -1.27 -1.19 17.17
CA ASP A 125 -1.69 -0.48 15.96
C ASP A 125 -0.53 0.19 15.22
N GLN A 126 0.69 0.00 15.71
CA GLN A 126 1.95 0.46 15.12
C GLN A 126 2.95 -0.69 15.09
N ASP A 127 3.72 -0.79 14.00
CA ASP A 127 4.79 -1.77 13.92
C ASP A 127 5.90 -1.41 14.93
N PRO A 128 6.23 -2.31 15.87
CA PRO A 128 7.22 -2.02 16.91
C PRO A 128 8.65 -1.83 16.40
N TRP A 129 8.94 -2.31 15.18
CA TRP A 129 10.26 -2.23 14.56
C TRP A 129 10.37 -1.09 13.56
N MET A 130 9.23 -0.65 13.01
CA MET A 130 9.16 0.37 11.98
C MET A 130 8.11 1.43 12.34
N PRO A 131 8.50 2.50 13.03
CA PRO A 131 7.55 3.51 13.55
C PRO A 131 6.78 4.28 12.46
N TRP A 132 7.19 4.16 11.21
CA TRP A 132 6.48 4.71 10.06
C TRP A 132 5.33 3.83 9.55
N VAL A 133 5.20 2.61 10.08
CA VAL A 133 4.16 1.65 9.68
C VAL A 133 3.06 1.59 10.72
N ARG A 134 1.88 2.10 10.36
CA ARG A 134 0.66 1.97 11.14
C ARG A 134 -0.13 0.75 10.69
N VAL A 135 -0.68 0.00 11.65
CA VAL A 135 -1.34 -1.28 11.42
C VAL A 135 -2.84 -1.17 11.64
N TYR A 136 -3.61 -1.66 10.68
CA TYR A 136 -5.07 -1.69 10.69
C TYR A 136 -5.53 -3.14 10.64
N THR A 137 -5.99 -3.65 11.76
CA THR A 137 -6.35 -5.06 11.89
C THR A 137 -7.84 -5.26 11.62
N SER A 138 -8.18 -6.21 10.76
CA SER A 138 -9.57 -6.59 10.51
C SER A 138 -10.18 -7.30 11.72
N ALA A 139 -11.49 -7.16 11.92
CA ALA A 139 -12.21 -7.84 12.99
C ALA A 139 -12.39 -9.34 12.72
N GLY A 140 -12.37 -9.76 11.46
CA GLY A 140 -12.58 -11.12 11.02
C GLY A 140 -11.83 -11.48 9.75
N ARG A 141 -11.95 -12.74 9.33
CA ARG A 141 -11.37 -13.17 8.05
C ARG A 141 -12.15 -12.55 6.90
N ALA A 142 -11.42 -12.00 5.91
CA ALA A 142 -11.98 -11.35 4.73
C ALA A 142 -12.96 -10.18 5.03
N ASP A 143 -12.88 -9.59 6.21
CA ASP A 143 -13.62 -8.39 6.58
C ASP A 143 -12.69 -7.17 6.51
N TRP A 144 -12.58 -6.61 5.32
CA TRP A 144 -11.66 -5.50 5.04
C TRP A 144 -12.31 -4.13 5.18
N ARG A 145 -13.62 -4.06 5.33
CA ARG A 145 -14.35 -2.79 5.42
C ARG A 145 -13.83 -1.88 6.53
N GLY A 146 -13.73 -2.40 7.75
CA GLY A 146 -13.25 -1.62 8.90
C GLY A 146 -11.83 -1.06 8.69
N PRO A 147 -10.83 -1.87 8.34
CA PRO A 147 -9.49 -1.39 8.00
C PRO A 147 -9.48 -0.33 6.89
N MET A 148 -10.23 -0.52 5.81
CA MET A 148 -10.25 0.43 4.69
C MET A 148 -10.89 1.77 5.07
N GLU A 149 -11.99 1.75 5.82
CA GLU A 149 -12.63 2.97 6.37
C GLU A 149 -11.70 3.71 7.35
N ALA A 150 -10.98 2.97 8.20
CA ALA A 150 -10.02 3.57 9.14
C ALA A 150 -8.80 4.19 8.44
N ILE A 151 -8.25 3.51 7.44
CA ILE A 151 -7.17 4.05 6.60
C ILE A 151 -7.65 5.31 5.87
N ALA A 152 -8.83 5.27 5.27
CA ALA A 152 -9.44 6.41 4.58
C ALA A 152 -9.62 7.62 5.49
N ALA A 153 -9.97 7.42 6.76
CA ALA A 153 -10.09 8.49 7.75
C ALA A 153 -8.75 9.11 8.15
N ASP A 154 -7.70 8.30 8.27
CA ASP A 154 -6.38 8.74 8.75
C ASP A 154 -5.48 9.32 7.64
N LEU A 155 -5.62 8.84 6.41
CA LEU A 155 -4.76 9.16 5.28
C LEU A 155 -4.68 10.67 4.96
N PRO A 156 -5.81 11.44 4.89
CA PRO A 156 -5.75 12.87 4.61
C PRO A 156 -4.98 13.66 5.67
N GLY A 157 -5.20 13.32 6.95
CA GLY A 157 -4.54 13.98 8.08
C GLY A 157 -3.03 13.73 8.12
N MET A 158 -2.58 12.58 7.65
CA MET A 158 -1.16 12.25 7.56
C MET A 158 -0.51 12.99 6.39
N LEU A 159 -1.11 12.96 5.21
CA LEU A 159 -0.61 13.68 4.03
C LEU A 159 -0.54 15.20 4.27
N GLY A 160 -1.48 15.77 5.05
CA GLY A 160 -1.46 17.18 5.43
C GLY A 160 -0.28 17.57 6.33
N ARG A 161 0.35 16.63 7.05
CA ARG A 161 1.54 16.88 7.88
C ARG A 161 2.86 16.78 7.13
N LEU A 162 2.86 16.24 5.91
CA LEU A 162 4.03 16.11 5.05
C LEU A 162 4.26 17.35 4.16
N ARG A 163 3.26 18.24 4.09
CA ARG A 163 3.31 19.53 3.36
C ARG A 163 3.71 20.64 4.32
#